data_4a052cd7141de3af13e28b7ac196e6e4
#
_entry.id   4a052cd7141de3af13e28b7ac196e6e4
#
_cell.length_a   1.000
_cell.length_b   1.000
_cell.length_c   1.000
_cell.angle_alpha   90.00
_cell.angle_beta   90.00
_cell.angle_gamma   90.00
#
_symmetry.space_group_name_H-M   'P 1'
#
loop_
_entity.id
_entity.type
_entity.pdbx_description
1 polymer ?
#
loop_
_entity_poly.entity_id
_entity_poly.type
_entity_poly.pdbx_seq_one_letter_code
_entity_poly.pdbx_strand_id
1 'polypeptide(L)'
;MNENNQKLSIRWTYIVVGIIAMLFAGVLYAWSILKSPLATEFGWSPSVLALNFTLAMTFFCIGGLLGAQLSKRLGHRIALITAGVLSAAGFILTSVLNNVSVVMLYLTYGVLAGIGIGIAYNVVIGTVSAWFPDKKGLCSGCLMMGFGASALILGNVADAMFKSTIGWLVTYIA
;
A
#
# COMPACT_ATOMS: atom_id res chain seq x y z
N MET A 1 13.40 28.23 22.62
CA MET A 1 13.63 27.34 21.46
C MET A 1 13.15 28.11 20.26
N ASN A 2 14.05 28.44 19.29
CA ASN A 2 13.73 29.34 18.16
C ASN A 2 12.63 28.75 17.27
N GLU A 3 11.70 29.60 16.84
CA GLU A 3 10.58 29.25 15.93
C GLU A 3 11.04 28.49 14.66
N ASN A 4 12.22 28.82 14.17
CA ASN A 4 12.85 28.13 13.04
C ASN A 4 13.22 26.67 13.34
N ASN A 5 13.67 26.35 14.54
CA ASN A 5 14.00 24.99 14.95
C ASN A 5 12.75 24.13 15.14
N GLN A 6 11.66 24.73 15.58
CA GLN A 6 10.36 24.07 15.71
C GLN A 6 9.78 23.69 14.33
N LYS A 7 9.81 24.61 13.38
CA LYS A 7 9.38 24.35 12.00
C LYS A 7 10.23 23.29 11.32
N LEU A 8 11.52 23.28 11.58
CA LEU A 8 12.44 22.26 11.03
C LEU A 8 12.14 20.87 11.60
N SER A 9 11.94 20.75 12.90
CA SER A 9 11.60 19.50 13.58
C SER A 9 10.28 18.91 13.06
N ILE A 10 9.27 19.75 12.88
CA ILE A 10 7.96 19.33 12.34
C ILE A 10 8.09 18.76 10.91
N ARG A 11 8.89 19.41 10.05
CA ARG A 11 9.12 18.93 8.67
C ARG A 11 9.72 17.52 8.65
N TRP A 12 10.73 17.26 9.48
CA TRP A 12 11.35 15.93 9.55
C TRP A 12 10.40 14.86 10.12
N THR A 13 9.55 15.22 11.05
CA THR A 13 8.50 14.32 11.55
C THR A 13 7.55 13.90 10.43
N TYR A 14 7.13 14.82 9.56
CA TYR A 14 6.28 14.46 8.41
C TYR A 14 6.95 13.50 7.44
N ILE A 15 8.27 13.63 7.21
CA ILE A 15 8.98 12.69 6.32
C ILE A 15 9.07 11.30 6.93
N VAL A 16 9.36 11.19 8.23
CA VAL A 16 9.44 9.90 8.94
C VAL A 16 8.07 9.20 8.95
N VAL A 17 7.02 9.92 9.31
CA VAL A 17 5.66 9.37 9.28
C VAL A 17 5.25 9.00 7.85
N GLY A 18 5.62 9.81 6.87
CA GLY A 18 5.39 9.53 5.45
C GLY A 18 6.11 8.26 4.97
N ILE A 19 7.37 8.05 5.37
CA ILE A 19 8.13 6.84 5.04
C ILE A 19 7.47 5.59 5.64
N ILE A 20 7.03 5.67 6.91
CA ILE A 20 6.30 4.58 7.56
C ILE A 20 4.98 4.29 6.82
N ALA A 21 4.21 5.31 6.50
CA ALA A 21 2.98 5.15 5.73
C ALA A 21 3.24 4.51 4.36
N MET A 22 4.32 4.93 3.67
CA MET A 22 4.73 4.36 2.39
C MET A 22 5.20 2.91 2.51
N LEU A 23 5.85 2.55 3.61
CA LEU A 23 6.26 1.17 3.87
C LEU A 23 5.03 0.25 3.95
N PHE A 24 3.98 0.65 4.65
CA PHE A 24 2.72 -0.10 4.69
C PHE A 24 1.99 -0.09 3.34
N ALA A 25 1.94 1.05 2.65
CA ALA A 25 1.35 1.12 1.32
C ALA A 25 2.08 0.25 0.29
N GLY A 26 3.39 0.04 0.48
CA GLY A 26 4.21 -0.79 -0.40
C GLY A 26 3.97 -2.30 -0.31
N VAL A 27 3.06 -2.76 0.57
CA VAL A 27 2.68 -4.19 0.67
C VAL A 27 2.22 -4.77 -0.67
N LEU A 28 1.80 -3.94 -1.61
CA LEU A 28 1.49 -4.33 -2.98
C LEU A 28 2.67 -5.02 -3.68
N TYR A 29 3.92 -4.59 -3.40
CA TYR A 29 5.14 -5.24 -3.92
C TYR A 29 5.49 -6.55 -3.20
N ALA A 30 4.97 -6.77 -2.00
CA ALA A 30 5.09 -8.04 -1.29
C ALA A 30 4.26 -9.16 -1.95
N TRP A 31 3.43 -8.84 -2.98
CA TRP A 31 2.66 -9.81 -3.74
C TRP A 31 3.49 -10.99 -4.23
N SER A 32 4.75 -10.78 -4.60
CA SER A 32 5.66 -11.85 -5.03
C SER A 32 5.81 -12.96 -3.99
N ILE A 33 5.70 -12.62 -2.71
CA ILE A 33 5.76 -13.54 -1.57
C ILE A 33 4.34 -14.01 -1.19
N LEU A 34 3.39 -13.09 -1.13
CA LEU A 34 1.99 -13.36 -0.76
C LEU A 34 1.29 -14.33 -1.73
N LYS A 35 1.67 -14.36 -3.01
CA LYS A 35 1.10 -15.27 -4.01
C LYS A 35 1.47 -16.74 -3.79
N SER A 36 2.57 -17.03 -3.10
CA SER A 36 3.09 -18.39 -2.96
C SER A 36 2.14 -19.32 -2.19
N PRO A 37 1.61 -18.95 -1.01
CA PRO A 37 0.62 -19.75 -0.31
C PRO A 37 -0.68 -19.94 -1.12
N LEU A 38 -1.12 -18.92 -1.85
CA LEU A 38 -2.31 -19.01 -2.69
C LEU A 38 -2.13 -19.99 -3.85
N ALA A 39 -0.93 -20.06 -4.44
CA ALA A 39 -0.61 -21.01 -5.47
C ALA A 39 -0.69 -22.46 -4.96
N THR A 40 -0.19 -22.72 -3.74
CA THR A 40 -0.19 -24.05 -3.13
C THR A 40 -1.55 -24.48 -2.64
N GLU A 41 -2.30 -23.57 -2.01
CA GLU A 41 -3.60 -23.87 -1.39
C GLU A 41 -4.71 -24.06 -2.44
N PHE A 42 -4.75 -23.17 -3.44
CA PHE A 42 -5.83 -23.17 -4.45
C PHE A 42 -5.43 -23.76 -5.80
N GLY A 43 -4.16 -24.17 -5.99
CA GLY A 43 -3.67 -24.73 -7.24
C GLY A 43 -3.72 -23.75 -8.42
N TRP A 44 -3.73 -22.43 -8.15
CA TRP A 44 -3.81 -21.43 -9.21
C TRP A 44 -2.53 -21.31 -10.00
N SER A 45 -2.67 -21.18 -11.32
CA SER A 45 -1.53 -21.09 -12.23
C SER A 45 -0.74 -19.78 -12.01
N PRO A 46 0.57 -19.77 -12.28
CA PRO A 46 1.40 -18.57 -12.20
C PRO A 46 0.88 -17.40 -13.04
N SER A 47 0.24 -17.69 -14.17
CA SER A 47 -0.36 -16.68 -15.05
C SER A 47 -1.55 -15.95 -14.42
N VAL A 48 -2.41 -16.67 -13.70
CA VAL A 48 -3.54 -16.11 -12.95
C VAL A 48 -3.04 -15.15 -11.86
N LEU A 49 -2.01 -15.56 -11.13
CA LEU A 49 -1.43 -14.74 -10.06
C LEU A 49 -0.66 -13.54 -10.62
N ALA A 50 -0.02 -13.67 -11.77
CA ALA A 50 0.62 -12.55 -12.47
C ALA A 50 -0.41 -11.53 -12.98
N LEU A 51 -1.55 -12.00 -13.50
CA LEU A 51 -2.63 -11.13 -13.95
C LEU A 51 -3.22 -10.31 -12.78
N ASN A 52 -3.35 -10.91 -11.59
CA ASN A 52 -3.78 -10.17 -10.40
C ASN A 52 -2.85 -8.99 -10.07
N PHE A 53 -1.53 -9.21 -10.15
CA PHE A 53 -0.57 -8.13 -9.95
C PHE A 53 -0.68 -7.03 -11.01
N THR A 54 -0.87 -7.41 -12.27
CA THR A 54 -1.07 -6.46 -13.37
C THR A 54 -2.32 -5.61 -13.14
N LEU A 55 -3.42 -6.22 -12.72
CA LEU A 55 -4.64 -5.51 -12.36
C LEU A 55 -4.40 -4.57 -11.17
N ALA A 56 -3.74 -5.06 -10.12
CA ALA A 56 -3.43 -4.25 -8.95
C ALA A 56 -2.60 -3.01 -9.32
N MET A 57 -1.59 -3.14 -10.19
CA MET A 57 -0.80 -2.00 -10.68
C MET A 57 -1.61 -1.05 -11.55
N THR A 58 -2.49 -1.57 -12.40
CA THR A 58 -3.38 -0.74 -13.23
C THR A 58 -4.31 0.10 -12.35
N PHE A 59 -4.96 -0.54 -11.38
CA PHE A 59 -5.87 0.16 -10.48
C PHE A 59 -5.14 1.03 -9.47
N PHE A 60 -3.90 0.73 -9.12
CA PHE A 60 -3.01 1.62 -8.36
C PHE A 60 -2.77 2.95 -9.13
N CYS A 61 -2.51 2.89 -10.44
CA CYS A 61 -2.35 4.10 -11.24
C CYS A 61 -3.65 4.92 -11.30
N ILE A 62 -4.80 4.26 -11.50
CA ILE A 62 -6.11 4.90 -11.47
C ILE A 62 -6.38 5.52 -10.09
N GLY A 63 -6.10 4.78 -9.02
CA GLY A 63 -6.20 5.26 -7.64
C GLY A 63 -5.35 6.50 -7.39
N GLY A 64 -4.13 6.55 -7.93
CA GLY A 64 -3.27 7.74 -7.84
C GLY A 64 -3.90 8.98 -8.46
N LEU A 65 -4.53 8.86 -9.64
CA LEU A 65 -5.27 9.95 -10.29
C LEU A 65 -6.49 10.39 -9.46
N LEU A 66 -7.26 9.42 -8.97
CA LEU A 66 -8.42 9.68 -8.11
C LEU A 66 -7.98 10.34 -6.79
N GLY A 67 -6.86 9.90 -6.20
CA GLY A 67 -6.30 10.48 -4.99
C GLY A 67 -5.92 11.94 -5.14
N ALA A 68 -5.32 12.31 -6.28
CA ALA A 68 -5.00 13.69 -6.58
C ALA A 68 -6.26 14.58 -6.68
N GLN A 69 -7.31 14.08 -7.33
CA GLN A 69 -8.59 14.80 -7.46
C GLN A 69 -9.33 14.88 -6.12
N LEU A 70 -9.39 13.76 -5.39
CA LEU A 70 -10.06 13.68 -4.10
C LEU A 70 -9.41 14.61 -3.07
N SER A 71 -8.08 14.63 -3.04
CA SER A 71 -7.29 15.51 -2.19
C SER A 71 -7.54 17.00 -2.46
N LYS A 72 -7.72 17.36 -3.74
CA LYS A 72 -8.05 18.74 -4.15
C LYS A 72 -9.48 19.15 -3.77
N ARG A 73 -10.44 18.22 -3.85
CA ARG A 73 -11.87 18.54 -3.63
C ARG A 73 -12.28 18.42 -2.17
N LEU A 74 -11.88 17.38 -1.49
CA LEU A 74 -12.33 17.01 -0.15
C LEU A 74 -11.22 17.14 0.92
N GLY A 75 -10.00 17.45 0.50
CA GLY A 75 -8.85 17.58 1.38
C GLY A 75 -8.11 16.26 1.66
N HIS A 76 -6.87 16.40 2.12
CA HIS A 76 -5.96 15.26 2.31
C HIS A 76 -6.44 14.24 3.35
N ARG A 77 -7.13 14.70 4.41
CA ARG A 77 -7.64 13.82 5.47
C ARG A 77 -8.69 12.84 4.96
N ILE A 78 -9.69 13.34 4.24
CA ILE A 78 -10.75 12.50 3.68
C ILE A 78 -10.18 11.55 2.64
N ALA A 79 -9.27 12.02 1.80
CA ALA A 79 -8.62 11.17 0.80
C ALA A 79 -7.83 10.01 1.45
N LEU A 80 -7.10 10.27 2.55
CA LEU A 80 -6.36 9.21 3.28
C LEU A 80 -7.29 8.24 4.00
N ILE A 81 -8.38 8.71 4.61
CA ILE A 81 -9.38 7.85 5.23
C ILE A 81 -10.01 6.93 4.18
N THR A 82 -10.41 7.48 3.04
CA THR A 82 -10.97 6.71 1.92
C THR A 82 -9.96 5.66 1.42
N ALA A 83 -8.70 6.04 1.28
CA ALA A 83 -7.62 5.14 0.90
C ALA A 83 -7.48 3.97 1.90
N GLY A 84 -7.43 4.29 3.19
CA GLY A 84 -7.33 3.29 4.26
C GLY A 84 -8.50 2.33 4.29
N VAL A 85 -9.73 2.84 4.18
CA VAL A 85 -10.94 2.00 4.16
C VAL A 85 -10.96 1.08 2.94
N LEU A 86 -10.64 1.59 1.75
CA LEU A 86 -10.59 0.78 0.53
C LEU A 86 -9.51 -0.30 0.59
N SER A 87 -8.31 0.05 1.05
CA SER A 87 -7.22 -0.91 1.18
C SER A 87 -7.54 -1.98 2.22
N ALA A 88 -8.01 -1.59 3.41
CA ALA A 88 -8.40 -2.52 4.47
C ALA A 88 -9.53 -3.44 4.01
N ALA A 89 -10.58 -2.90 3.37
CA ALA A 89 -11.66 -3.71 2.83
C ALA A 89 -11.14 -4.71 1.77
N GLY A 90 -10.25 -4.27 0.89
CA GLY A 90 -9.62 -5.15 -0.10
C GLY A 90 -8.86 -6.31 0.53
N PHE A 91 -8.02 -6.06 1.52
CA PHE A 91 -7.26 -7.12 2.21
C PHE A 91 -8.15 -8.03 3.07
N ILE A 92 -9.07 -7.47 3.84
CA ILE A 92 -10.01 -8.25 4.68
C ILE A 92 -10.87 -9.16 3.80
N LEU A 93 -11.44 -8.63 2.72
CA LEU A 93 -12.20 -9.43 1.79
C LEU A 93 -11.35 -10.53 1.15
N THR A 94 -10.11 -10.24 0.78
CA THR A 94 -9.18 -11.26 0.26
C THR A 94 -8.91 -12.35 1.29
N SER A 95 -8.80 -12.02 2.58
CA SER A 95 -8.52 -13.01 3.63
C SER A 95 -9.70 -13.94 3.94
N VAL A 96 -10.93 -13.45 3.77
CA VAL A 96 -12.16 -14.22 4.06
C VAL A 96 -12.54 -15.14 2.89
N LEU A 97 -11.83 -15.08 1.78
CA LEU A 97 -12.10 -15.86 0.58
C LEU A 97 -11.75 -17.35 0.75
N ASN A 98 -12.59 -18.10 1.44
CA ASN A 98 -12.54 -19.55 1.49
C ASN A 98 -13.26 -20.13 0.26
N ASN A 99 -12.57 -20.87 -0.60
CA ASN A 99 -13.10 -21.54 -1.80
C ASN A 99 -13.54 -20.61 -2.96
N VAL A 100 -12.79 -19.58 -3.27
CA VAL A 100 -13.27 -18.51 -4.11
C VAL A 100 -12.72 -18.54 -5.52
N SER A 101 -13.58 -18.09 -6.41
CA SER A 101 -13.29 -17.81 -7.81
C SER A 101 -12.16 -16.78 -7.92
N VAL A 102 -11.22 -17.03 -8.84
CA VAL A 102 -10.13 -16.11 -9.23
C VAL A 102 -10.62 -14.66 -9.47
N VAL A 103 -11.85 -14.53 -9.98
CA VAL A 103 -12.50 -13.23 -10.22
C VAL A 103 -12.63 -12.40 -8.95
N MET A 104 -12.95 -13.06 -7.83
CA MET A 104 -13.10 -12.37 -6.55
C MET A 104 -11.74 -11.85 -6.05
N LEU A 105 -10.65 -12.63 -6.20
CA LEU A 105 -9.30 -12.16 -5.91
C LEU A 105 -8.95 -10.90 -6.74
N TYR A 106 -9.30 -10.91 -8.02
CA TYR A 106 -9.07 -9.76 -8.89
C TYR A 106 -9.83 -8.51 -8.44
N LEU A 107 -11.07 -8.67 -7.99
CA LEU A 107 -11.89 -7.56 -7.51
C LEU A 107 -11.43 -7.04 -6.14
N THR A 108 -11.10 -7.94 -5.22
CA THR A 108 -10.74 -7.53 -3.84
C THR A 108 -9.30 -7.01 -3.76
N TYR A 109 -8.33 -7.84 -4.13
CA TYR A 109 -6.93 -7.46 -4.09
C TYR A 109 -6.54 -6.56 -5.26
N GLY A 110 -6.89 -6.97 -6.49
CA GLY A 110 -6.49 -6.23 -7.71
C GLY A 110 -7.14 -4.85 -7.76
N VAL A 111 -8.46 -4.78 -7.70
CA VAL A 111 -9.19 -3.51 -7.88
C VAL A 111 -9.24 -2.71 -6.58
N LEU A 112 -9.82 -3.27 -5.53
CA LEU A 112 -10.15 -2.51 -4.32
C LEU A 112 -8.89 -2.08 -3.55
N ALA A 113 -8.00 -3.03 -3.25
CA ALA A 113 -6.74 -2.70 -2.59
C ALA A 113 -5.83 -1.85 -3.48
N GLY A 114 -5.76 -2.15 -4.79
CA GLY A 114 -4.99 -1.36 -5.76
C GLY A 114 -5.40 0.11 -5.77
N ILE A 115 -6.70 0.42 -5.89
CA ILE A 115 -7.21 1.81 -5.85
C ILE A 115 -6.87 2.47 -4.51
N GLY A 116 -7.15 1.79 -3.39
CA GLY A 116 -6.90 2.34 -2.05
C GLY A 116 -5.44 2.72 -1.85
N ILE A 117 -4.52 1.82 -2.17
CA ILE A 117 -3.07 2.05 -2.04
C ILE A 117 -2.62 3.15 -3.01
N GLY A 118 -3.14 3.20 -4.24
CA GLY A 118 -2.84 4.26 -5.20
C GLY A 118 -3.24 5.65 -4.71
N ILE A 119 -4.43 5.78 -4.10
CA ILE A 119 -4.87 7.03 -3.45
C ILE A 119 -3.89 7.40 -2.33
N ALA A 120 -3.59 6.48 -1.41
CA ALA A 120 -2.68 6.71 -0.28
C ALA A 120 -1.31 7.20 -0.76
N TYR A 121 -0.73 6.49 -1.72
CA TYR A 121 0.58 6.80 -2.31
C TYR A 121 0.65 8.25 -2.82
N ASN A 122 -0.30 8.63 -3.66
CA ASN A 122 -0.31 9.96 -4.28
C ASN A 122 -0.53 11.07 -3.25
N VAL A 123 -1.47 10.86 -2.31
CA VAL A 123 -1.79 11.85 -1.27
C VAL A 123 -0.63 12.03 -0.29
N VAL A 124 0.03 10.95 0.13
CA VAL A 124 1.20 11.02 1.03
C VAL A 124 2.36 11.76 0.35
N ILE A 125 2.73 11.38 -0.88
CA ILE A 125 3.80 12.07 -1.61
C ILE A 125 3.46 13.55 -1.78
N GLY A 126 2.26 13.88 -2.22
CA GLY A 126 1.83 15.26 -2.43
C GLY A 126 1.88 16.08 -1.16
N THR A 127 1.34 15.55 -0.06
CA THR A 127 1.27 16.23 1.24
C THR A 127 2.65 16.43 1.84
N VAL A 128 3.49 15.40 1.90
CA VAL A 128 4.83 15.49 2.51
C VAL A 128 5.75 16.36 1.66
N SER A 129 5.73 16.23 0.33
CA SER A 129 6.55 17.03 -0.57
C SER A 129 6.20 18.53 -0.51
N ALA A 130 4.95 18.89 -0.17
CA ALA A 130 4.56 20.28 0.01
C ALA A 130 5.29 20.97 1.18
N TRP A 131 5.74 20.20 2.19
CA TRP A 131 6.55 20.70 3.30
C TRP A 131 8.02 20.90 2.95
N PHE A 132 8.47 20.39 1.80
CA PHE A 132 9.88 20.45 1.34
C PHE A 132 9.99 21.10 -0.05
N PRO A 133 9.57 22.36 -0.23
CA PRO A 133 9.64 23.03 -1.53
C PRO A 133 11.08 23.19 -2.04
N ASP A 134 12.03 23.27 -1.12
CA ASP A 134 13.48 23.39 -1.34
C ASP A 134 14.16 22.05 -1.70
N LYS A 135 13.59 20.91 -1.30
CA LYS A 135 14.19 19.57 -1.45
C LYS A 135 13.17 18.51 -1.91
N LYS A 136 12.28 18.86 -2.84
CA LYS A 136 11.22 17.97 -3.33
C LYS A 136 11.73 16.61 -3.82
N GLY A 137 12.83 16.59 -4.59
CA GLY A 137 13.41 15.36 -5.10
C GLY A 137 13.92 14.43 -4.01
N LEU A 138 14.61 14.97 -2.99
CA LEU A 138 15.06 14.19 -1.84
C LEU A 138 13.88 13.60 -1.07
N CYS A 139 12.86 14.42 -0.80
CA CYS A 139 11.67 14.01 -0.09
C CYS A 139 10.95 12.87 -0.81
N SER A 140 10.67 13.04 -2.10
CA SER A 140 10.03 11.99 -2.92
C SER A 140 10.88 10.73 -2.98
N GLY A 141 12.21 10.86 -3.11
CA GLY A 141 13.13 9.71 -3.11
C GLY A 141 13.06 8.91 -1.81
N CYS A 142 13.10 9.58 -0.65
CA CYS A 142 12.96 8.91 0.65
C CYS A 142 11.62 8.19 0.81
N LEU A 143 10.51 8.82 0.38
CA LEU A 143 9.19 8.22 0.43
C LEU A 143 9.09 6.98 -0.48
N MET A 144 9.63 7.06 -1.71
CA MET A 144 9.67 5.94 -2.65
C MET A 144 10.57 4.80 -2.16
N MET A 145 11.67 5.11 -1.47
CA MET A 145 12.50 4.10 -0.81
C MET A 145 11.70 3.36 0.27
N GLY A 146 10.92 4.06 1.10
CA GLY A 146 10.02 3.44 2.07
C GLY A 146 9.03 2.46 1.42
N PHE A 147 8.41 2.91 0.31
CA PHE A 147 7.50 2.08 -0.46
C PHE A 147 8.18 0.84 -1.06
N GLY A 148 9.36 0.99 -1.66
CA GLY A 148 10.14 -0.13 -2.22
C GLY A 148 10.69 -1.09 -1.16
N ALA A 149 11.12 -0.57 0.00
CA ALA A 149 11.63 -1.38 1.11
C ALA A 149 10.57 -2.31 1.73
N SER A 150 9.30 -2.03 1.50
CA SER A 150 8.17 -2.85 1.96
C SER A 150 8.30 -4.32 1.53
N ALA A 151 8.70 -4.59 0.29
CA ALA A 151 8.87 -5.95 -0.20
C ALA A 151 9.90 -6.74 0.62
N LEU A 152 10.98 -6.07 1.05
CA LEU A 152 12.02 -6.69 1.87
C LEU A 152 11.58 -6.85 3.33
N ILE A 153 10.94 -5.83 3.90
CA ILE A 153 10.58 -5.82 5.33
C ILE A 153 9.30 -6.60 5.56
N LEU A 154 8.19 -6.15 4.97
CA LEU A 154 6.88 -6.78 5.17
C LEU A 154 6.77 -8.12 4.47
N GLY A 155 7.44 -8.30 3.32
CA GLY A 155 7.48 -9.57 2.62
C GLY A 155 8.14 -10.67 3.46
N ASN A 156 9.28 -10.41 4.09
CA ASN A 156 9.94 -11.37 4.97
C ASN A 156 9.14 -11.64 6.25
N VAL A 157 8.48 -10.62 6.81
CA VAL A 157 7.57 -10.79 7.96
C VAL A 157 6.40 -11.69 7.57
N ALA A 158 5.77 -11.44 6.42
CA ALA A 158 4.68 -12.26 5.93
C ALA A 158 5.13 -13.70 5.67
N ASP A 159 6.29 -13.93 5.06
CA ASP A 159 6.84 -15.28 4.84
C ASP A 159 7.09 -16.03 6.17
N ALA A 160 7.61 -15.32 7.17
CA ALA A 160 7.78 -15.89 8.51
C ALA A 160 6.43 -16.25 9.17
N MET A 161 5.41 -15.40 8.99
CA MET A 161 4.05 -15.65 9.49
C MET A 161 3.39 -16.84 8.78
N PHE A 162 3.57 -16.99 7.48
CA PHE A 162 3.06 -18.14 6.72
C PHE A 162 3.69 -19.47 7.19
N LYS A 163 4.97 -19.46 7.55
CA LYS A 163 5.68 -20.63 8.08
C LYS A 163 5.32 -20.95 9.53
N SER A 164 4.72 -20.02 10.24
CA SER A 164 4.25 -20.21 11.61
C SER A 164 2.87 -20.86 11.63
N THR A 165 2.42 -21.28 12.82
CA THR A 165 1.11 -21.91 13.07
C THR A 165 -0.09 -20.96 12.79
N ILE A 166 0.17 -19.70 12.44
CA ILE A 166 -0.85 -18.65 12.30
C ILE A 166 -1.66 -18.80 10.99
N GLY A 167 -1.06 -19.42 9.98
CA GLY A 167 -1.73 -19.67 8.70
C GLY A 167 -1.88 -18.45 7.79
N TRP A 168 -2.23 -18.71 6.53
CA TRP A 168 -2.29 -17.66 5.49
C TRP A 168 -3.42 -16.64 5.72
N LEU A 169 -4.55 -17.07 6.28
CA LEU A 169 -5.73 -16.23 6.51
C LEU A 169 -5.41 -15.02 7.41
N VAL A 170 -4.75 -15.29 8.55
CA VAL A 170 -4.37 -14.24 9.51
C VAL A 170 -3.27 -13.35 8.97
N THR A 171 -2.36 -13.90 8.17
CA THR A 171 -1.25 -13.14 7.57
C THR A 171 -1.76 -12.06 6.60
N TYR A 172 -2.93 -12.24 5.96
CA TYR A 172 -3.54 -11.21 5.10
C TYR A 172 -4.27 -10.11 5.89
N ILE A 173 -4.57 -10.33 7.16
CA ILE A 173 -5.26 -9.36 8.02
C ILE A 173 -4.26 -8.53 8.84
N ALA A 174 -3.12 -9.10 9.19
CA ALA A 174 -2.08 -8.48 10.02
C ALA A 174 -1.29 -7.42 9.25
#